data_99624ffa9751a0d670e0fe950826c0c1
#
_entry.id   99624ffa9751a0d670e0fe950826c0c1
#
_cell.length_a   1.000
_cell.length_b   1.000
_cell.length_c   1.000
_cell.angle_alpha   90.00
_cell.angle_beta   90.00
_cell.angle_gamma   90.00
#
_symmetry.space_group_name_H-M   'P 1'
#
loop_
_entity.id
_entity.type
_entity.pdbx_description
1 polymer ?
#
loop_
_entity_poly.entity_id
_entity_poly.type
_entity_poly.pdbx_seq_one_letter_code
_entity_poly.pdbx_strand_id
1 'polypeptide(L)'
;MPKKTSNSSKAPVLGGLRQAMKENGLDAYIIPSQDPHQSEYVADHWQARRWLTGFTGSAGTAVVTASTAHLWTDSRYFIQAEAQLAGSEFELQKLTVPYTAEHLEWLCEHLPSGATVGCDARLFTVSQARSARRKLAEKNIELSLSNYLIDDLWADRPPLPGEEVFELEQAYAGQSRTDKLTAVRSKMKGDSYYLITALDEIAWLLNIRGNDVECNPVAISYLLLGPESAQWFIDSAKVPDSLKQSLEQDGISVRPYAGIAEALRQAGSSQRIGYQPEALSVFLYELLEAGRWVKTSNLIAPLKAVRNTVEKENLKLAMHKDGVALLRLYRWLENALAQGAAPTEFEVGEKLAGFRAEQEGYFGESFPAIVGYAGNGAIVHYGAEADTAARIRPEGLLLLDSGGQYQDGTTDITRTVALGPVSEEVKD
;
A
#
# COMPACT_ATOMS: atom_id res chain seq x y z
N MET A 1 -2.48 -16.28 9.63
CA MET A 1 -1.17 -16.80 9.12
C MET A 1 -1.38 -17.34 7.72
N PRO A 2 -0.82 -16.77 6.67
CA PRO A 2 -0.86 -17.38 5.35
C PRO A 2 0.06 -18.61 5.37
N LYS A 3 -0.51 -19.76 4.97
CA LYS A 3 0.24 -21.01 4.82
C LYS A 3 1.38 -20.81 3.83
N LYS A 4 2.61 -21.22 4.15
CA LYS A 4 3.71 -21.38 3.17
C LYS A 4 3.21 -22.24 2.01
N THR A 5 2.84 -21.63 0.90
CA THR A 5 2.64 -22.35 -0.37
C THR A 5 4.01 -22.72 -0.89
N SER A 6 4.30 -24.02 -1.00
CA SER A 6 5.57 -24.50 -1.55
C SER A 6 5.74 -23.98 -2.99
N ASN A 7 6.95 -23.56 -3.37
CA ASN A 7 7.26 -23.05 -4.72
C ASN A 7 6.88 -24.03 -5.86
N SER A 8 6.81 -25.33 -5.57
CA SER A 8 6.35 -26.34 -6.54
C SER A 8 4.87 -26.23 -6.94
N SER A 9 4.03 -25.52 -6.14
CA SER A 9 2.60 -25.32 -6.45
C SER A 9 2.34 -24.16 -7.43
N LYS A 10 3.35 -23.36 -7.79
CA LYS A 10 3.19 -22.15 -8.62
C LYS A 10 3.47 -22.37 -10.11
N ALA A 11 4.16 -23.41 -10.49
CA ALA A 11 4.41 -23.76 -11.90
C ALA A 11 3.09 -23.91 -12.71
N PRO A 12 2.01 -24.54 -12.19
CA PRO A 12 0.73 -24.60 -12.89
C PRO A 12 0.09 -23.23 -13.11
N VAL A 13 0.24 -22.30 -12.14
CA VAL A 13 -0.32 -20.93 -12.23
C VAL A 13 0.38 -20.13 -13.31
N LEU A 14 1.71 -20.19 -13.36
CA LEU A 14 2.50 -19.54 -14.41
C LEU A 14 2.20 -20.09 -15.80
N GLY A 15 2.02 -21.42 -15.91
CA GLY A 15 1.55 -22.07 -17.13
C GLY A 15 0.17 -21.60 -17.57
N GLY A 16 -0.77 -21.45 -16.62
CA GLY A 16 -2.10 -20.88 -16.87
C GLY A 16 -2.03 -19.44 -17.37
N LEU A 17 -1.16 -18.61 -16.78
CA LEU A 17 -0.98 -17.21 -17.22
C LEU A 17 -0.42 -17.16 -18.66
N ARG A 18 0.58 -17.96 -18.97
CA ARG A 18 1.13 -18.04 -20.34
C ARG A 18 0.09 -18.49 -21.37
N GLN A 19 -0.78 -19.43 -20.99
CA GLN A 19 -1.89 -19.86 -21.85
C GLN A 19 -2.89 -18.71 -22.07
N ALA A 20 -3.30 -18.02 -21.03
CA ALA A 20 -4.19 -16.86 -21.12
C ALA A 20 -3.56 -15.72 -21.94
N MET A 21 -2.26 -15.45 -21.78
CA MET A 21 -1.53 -14.50 -22.62
C MET A 21 -1.62 -14.87 -24.11
N LYS A 22 -1.37 -16.13 -24.44
CA LYS A 22 -1.45 -16.64 -25.83
C LYS A 22 -2.86 -16.48 -26.43
N GLU A 23 -3.89 -16.80 -25.66
CA GLU A 23 -5.29 -16.66 -26.07
C GLU A 23 -5.70 -15.21 -26.31
N ASN A 24 -5.06 -14.27 -25.61
CA ASN A 24 -5.28 -12.83 -25.75
C ASN A 24 -4.27 -12.12 -26.69
N GLY A 25 -3.38 -12.89 -27.35
CA GLY A 25 -2.39 -12.33 -28.27
C GLY A 25 -1.34 -11.45 -27.62
N LEU A 26 -0.92 -11.80 -26.37
CA LEU A 26 0.07 -11.06 -25.62
C LEU A 26 1.42 -11.78 -25.61
N ASP A 27 2.49 -11.04 -25.89
CA ASP A 27 3.86 -11.52 -25.85
C ASP A 27 4.48 -11.41 -24.45
N ALA A 28 4.02 -10.44 -23.66
CA ALA A 28 4.39 -10.29 -22.26
C ALA A 28 3.21 -9.76 -21.43
N TYR A 29 3.26 -9.99 -20.11
CA TYR A 29 2.28 -9.47 -19.15
C TYR A 29 2.98 -8.88 -17.92
N ILE A 30 2.58 -7.64 -17.54
CA ILE A 30 3.15 -6.91 -16.39
C ILE A 30 2.21 -7.01 -15.20
N ILE A 31 2.75 -7.40 -14.03
CA ILE A 31 2.02 -7.48 -12.76
C ILE A 31 2.74 -6.62 -11.72
N PRO A 32 2.28 -5.40 -11.42
CA PRO A 32 2.90 -4.51 -10.43
C PRO A 32 2.44 -4.85 -9.00
N SER A 33 3.09 -4.23 -8.00
CA SER A 33 2.67 -4.24 -6.59
C SER A 33 1.72 -3.08 -6.29
N GLN A 34 0.63 -2.94 -7.02
CA GLN A 34 -0.27 -1.79 -6.92
C GLN A 34 -1.72 -2.24 -6.82
N ASP A 35 -2.56 -1.33 -6.30
CA ASP A 35 -4.00 -1.43 -6.29
C ASP A 35 -4.64 -0.26 -7.11
N PRO A 36 -5.96 -0.24 -7.30
CA PRO A 36 -6.63 0.84 -8.01
C PRO A 36 -6.51 2.23 -7.37
N HIS A 37 -6.05 2.30 -6.14
CA HIS A 37 -5.90 3.51 -5.33
C HIS A 37 -4.45 3.97 -5.22
N GLN A 38 -3.50 3.21 -5.76
CA GLN A 38 -2.05 3.45 -5.68
C GLN A 38 -1.56 3.50 -4.23
N SER A 39 -2.08 2.60 -3.40
CA SER A 39 -1.72 2.48 -1.99
C SER A 39 -0.28 1.98 -1.82
N GLU A 40 0.41 2.44 -0.79
CA GLU A 40 1.75 1.97 -0.44
C GLU A 40 1.69 0.51 0.06
N TYR A 41 0.77 0.21 0.97
CA TYR A 41 0.42 -1.14 1.39
C TYR A 41 -0.88 -1.54 0.70
N VAL A 42 -0.91 -2.75 0.20
CA VAL A 42 -1.97 -3.24 -0.68
C VAL A 42 -2.76 -4.34 0.02
N ALA A 43 -4.08 -4.23 0.05
CA ALA A 43 -4.94 -5.27 0.60
C ALA A 43 -4.71 -6.62 -0.11
N ASP A 44 -4.90 -7.73 0.60
CA ASP A 44 -4.64 -9.10 0.10
C ASP A 44 -5.34 -9.41 -1.23
N HIS A 45 -6.51 -8.83 -1.44
CA HIS A 45 -7.24 -8.92 -2.72
C HIS A 45 -6.41 -8.48 -3.93
N TRP A 46 -5.54 -7.49 -3.77
CA TRP A 46 -4.73 -6.90 -4.84
C TRP A 46 -3.29 -7.42 -4.86
N GLN A 47 -2.92 -8.39 -4.03
CA GLN A 47 -1.58 -8.97 -3.90
C GLN A 47 -1.22 -9.96 -5.04
N ALA A 48 -1.65 -9.69 -6.29
CA ALA A 48 -1.45 -10.59 -7.43
C ALA A 48 0.03 -10.94 -7.69
N ARG A 49 0.94 -9.96 -7.58
CA ARG A 49 2.38 -10.19 -7.72
C ARG A 49 2.89 -11.16 -6.67
N ARG A 50 2.52 -10.98 -5.38
CA ARG A 50 2.87 -11.89 -4.27
C ARG A 50 2.31 -13.29 -4.49
N TRP A 51 1.04 -13.38 -4.88
CA TRP A 51 0.39 -14.65 -5.19
C TRP A 51 1.11 -15.41 -6.30
N LEU A 52 1.49 -14.74 -7.40
CA LEU A 52 2.14 -15.35 -8.55
C LEU A 52 3.60 -15.74 -8.26
N THR A 53 4.40 -14.83 -7.68
CA THR A 53 5.84 -15.00 -7.53
C THR A 53 6.26 -15.68 -6.23
N GLY A 54 5.47 -15.53 -5.16
CA GLY A 54 5.84 -15.88 -3.78
C GLY A 54 6.70 -14.85 -3.07
N PHE A 55 7.14 -13.82 -3.76
CA PHE A 55 7.89 -12.75 -3.17
C PHE A 55 6.95 -11.84 -2.32
N THR A 56 7.28 -11.65 -1.04
CA THR A 56 6.42 -10.94 -0.08
C THR A 56 6.83 -9.48 0.17
N GLY A 57 7.95 -9.01 -0.37
CA GLY A 57 8.36 -7.60 -0.25
C GLY A 57 7.30 -6.65 -0.81
N SER A 58 7.14 -5.46 -0.26
CA SER A 58 6.05 -4.53 -0.65
C SER A 58 6.25 -3.91 -2.05
N ALA A 59 7.49 -3.79 -2.52
CA ALA A 59 7.81 -3.17 -3.81
C ALA A 59 8.38 -4.17 -4.81
N GLY A 60 7.80 -4.21 -6.01
CA GLY A 60 8.29 -5.01 -7.12
C GLY A 60 7.32 -5.06 -8.30
N THR A 61 7.85 -5.42 -9.46
CA THR A 61 7.08 -5.64 -10.68
C THR A 61 7.47 -6.98 -11.29
N ALA A 62 6.51 -7.85 -11.50
CA ALA A 62 6.73 -9.09 -12.23
C ALA A 62 6.42 -8.89 -13.72
N VAL A 63 7.23 -9.51 -14.58
CA VAL A 63 6.99 -9.58 -16.02
C VAL A 63 7.10 -11.04 -16.44
N VAL A 64 6.09 -11.52 -17.13
CA VAL A 64 6.02 -12.87 -17.67
C VAL A 64 5.99 -12.79 -19.19
N THR A 65 6.83 -13.59 -19.86
CA THR A 65 6.78 -13.83 -21.30
C THR A 65 6.39 -15.28 -21.58
N ALA A 66 6.32 -15.65 -22.83
CA ALA A 66 6.04 -17.04 -23.22
C ALA A 66 7.07 -18.02 -22.65
N SER A 67 8.33 -17.60 -22.42
CA SER A 67 9.45 -18.47 -22.05
C SER A 67 10.17 -18.09 -20.75
N THR A 68 10.03 -16.84 -20.28
CA THR A 68 10.74 -16.34 -19.09
C THR A 68 9.78 -15.68 -18.10
N ALA A 69 10.21 -15.55 -16.86
CA ALA A 69 9.49 -14.83 -15.83
C ALA A 69 10.51 -14.09 -14.93
N HIS A 70 10.30 -12.80 -14.73
CA HIS A 70 11.24 -11.94 -14.02
C HIS A 70 10.53 -11.13 -12.93
N LEU A 71 11.26 -10.83 -11.85
CA LEU A 71 10.83 -9.92 -10.79
C LEU A 71 11.83 -8.80 -10.62
N TRP A 72 11.43 -7.56 -10.88
CA TRP A 72 12.20 -6.36 -10.52
C TRP A 72 11.86 -5.93 -9.12
N THR A 73 12.89 -5.67 -8.29
CA THR A 73 12.75 -5.05 -6.98
C THR A 73 13.99 -4.22 -6.65
N ASP A 74 13.92 -3.37 -5.62
CA ASP A 74 15.04 -2.51 -5.22
C ASP A 74 15.89 -3.09 -4.08
N SER A 75 16.95 -2.39 -3.72
CA SER A 75 17.99 -2.86 -2.80
C SER A 75 17.50 -3.23 -1.39
N ARG A 76 16.36 -2.71 -0.96
CA ARG A 76 15.74 -3.05 0.33
C ARG A 76 15.37 -4.53 0.41
N TYR A 77 15.16 -5.19 -0.74
CA TYR A 77 14.58 -6.52 -0.85
C TYR A 77 15.47 -7.54 -1.57
N PHE A 78 16.70 -7.22 -2.01
CA PHE A 78 17.51 -8.14 -2.79
C PHE A 78 17.73 -9.48 -2.08
N ILE A 79 18.12 -9.45 -0.80
CA ILE A 79 18.37 -10.67 0.00
C ILE A 79 17.10 -11.50 0.14
N GLN A 80 15.99 -10.85 0.44
CA GLN A 80 14.70 -11.50 0.60
C GLN A 80 14.21 -12.11 -0.71
N ALA A 81 14.32 -11.38 -1.83
CA ALA A 81 13.90 -11.85 -3.15
C ALA A 81 14.75 -13.04 -3.62
N GLU A 82 16.08 -13.01 -3.45
CA GLU A 82 16.95 -14.15 -3.75
C GLU A 82 16.51 -15.41 -3.01
N ALA A 83 16.22 -15.28 -1.71
CA ALA A 83 15.78 -16.41 -0.90
C ALA A 83 14.38 -16.92 -1.29
N GLN A 84 13.44 -16.02 -1.53
CA GLN A 84 12.05 -16.38 -1.80
C GLN A 84 11.80 -16.86 -3.22
N LEU A 85 12.59 -16.41 -4.20
CA LEU A 85 12.49 -16.86 -5.58
C LEU A 85 13.31 -18.13 -5.85
N ALA A 86 14.16 -18.57 -4.92
CA ALA A 86 14.99 -19.76 -5.08
C ALA A 86 14.14 -20.99 -5.42
N GLY A 87 14.48 -21.67 -6.53
CA GLY A 87 13.77 -22.85 -7.02
C GLY A 87 12.43 -22.56 -7.71
N SER A 88 12.08 -21.29 -7.95
CA SER A 88 10.97 -20.88 -8.82
C SER A 88 11.47 -20.63 -10.25
N GLU A 89 10.52 -20.41 -11.20
CA GLU A 89 10.86 -19.96 -12.56
C GLU A 89 11.16 -18.45 -12.64
N PHE A 90 10.97 -17.70 -11.55
CA PHE A 90 11.21 -16.26 -11.54
C PHE A 90 12.69 -15.93 -11.32
N GLU A 91 13.23 -15.11 -12.21
CA GLU A 91 14.57 -14.56 -12.10
C GLU A 91 14.53 -13.17 -11.47
N LEU A 92 15.38 -12.95 -10.45
CA LEU A 92 15.49 -11.64 -9.82
C LEU A 92 16.22 -10.65 -10.73
N GLN A 93 15.59 -9.52 -10.99
CA GLN A 93 16.18 -8.36 -11.64
C GLN A 93 16.39 -7.25 -10.61
N LYS A 94 17.63 -6.90 -10.31
CA LYS A 94 17.97 -5.89 -9.31
C LYS A 94 17.89 -4.50 -9.93
N LEU A 95 16.94 -3.67 -9.48
CA LEU A 95 16.86 -2.27 -9.90
C LEU A 95 18.16 -1.53 -9.56
N THR A 96 18.72 -0.85 -10.53
CA THR A 96 19.92 0.01 -10.36
C THR A 96 19.53 1.33 -9.69
N VAL A 97 18.36 1.84 -10.03
CA VAL A 97 17.79 3.06 -9.43
C VAL A 97 16.39 2.71 -8.88
N PRO A 98 16.14 2.93 -7.58
CA PRO A 98 14.83 2.69 -7.00
C PRO A 98 13.70 3.43 -7.73
N TYR A 99 12.53 2.82 -7.81
CA TYR A 99 11.31 3.37 -8.41
C TYR A 99 11.38 3.64 -9.93
N THR A 100 12.40 3.14 -10.63
CA THR A 100 12.47 3.22 -12.10
C THR A 100 11.73 2.05 -12.75
N ALA A 101 11.35 2.24 -14.01
CA ALA A 101 10.65 1.23 -14.81
C ALA A 101 11.62 0.46 -15.73
N GLU A 102 12.75 -0.04 -15.20
CA GLU A 102 13.76 -0.79 -15.96
C GLU A 102 13.19 -2.01 -16.67
N HIS A 103 12.10 -2.59 -16.17
CA HIS A 103 11.36 -3.65 -16.86
C HIS A 103 10.86 -3.23 -18.25
N LEU A 104 10.58 -1.95 -18.49
CA LEU A 104 10.18 -1.46 -19.82
C LEU A 104 11.37 -1.42 -20.78
N GLU A 105 12.56 -1.09 -20.29
CA GLU A 105 13.80 -1.13 -21.08
C GLU A 105 14.12 -2.57 -21.46
N TRP A 106 14.04 -3.47 -20.50
CA TRP A 106 14.22 -4.89 -20.73
C TRP A 106 13.23 -5.44 -21.78
N LEU A 107 11.95 -5.07 -21.70
CA LEU A 107 10.95 -5.45 -22.71
C LEU A 107 11.32 -4.94 -24.12
N CYS A 108 11.79 -3.70 -24.22
CA CYS A 108 12.26 -3.13 -25.50
C CYS A 108 13.47 -3.87 -26.10
N GLU A 109 14.32 -4.44 -25.25
CA GLU A 109 15.52 -5.17 -25.68
C GLU A 109 15.23 -6.63 -26.08
N HIS A 110 14.22 -7.26 -25.46
CA HIS A 110 13.97 -8.69 -25.55
C HIS A 110 12.76 -9.07 -26.40
N LEU A 111 11.80 -8.16 -26.60
CA LEU A 111 10.63 -8.43 -27.43
C LEU A 111 10.88 -8.02 -28.88
N PRO A 112 10.26 -8.73 -29.86
CA PRO A 112 10.33 -8.33 -31.26
C PRO A 112 9.48 -7.07 -31.51
N SER A 113 9.82 -6.36 -32.58
CA SER A 113 8.96 -5.28 -33.09
C SER A 113 7.58 -5.83 -33.47
N GLY A 114 6.52 -5.14 -33.10
CA GLY A 114 5.13 -5.54 -33.29
C GLY A 114 4.56 -6.40 -32.15
N ALA A 115 5.36 -6.64 -31.10
CA ALA A 115 4.87 -7.34 -29.90
C ALA A 115 3.83 -6.56 -29.14
N THR A 116 3.00 -7.25 -28.35
CA THR A 116 1.98 -6.68 -27.49
C THR A 116 2.24 -7.04 -26.03
N VAL A 117 2.34 -6.02 -25.17
CA VAL A 117 2.49 -6.16 -23.72
C VAL A 117 1.16 -5.88 -23.04
N GLY A 118 0.68 -6.83 -22.26
CA GLY A 118 -0.57 -6.71 -21.50
C GLY A 118 -0.35 -6.27 -20.06
N CYS A 119 -1.33 -5.58 -19.49
CA CYS A 119 -1.47 -5.38 -18.04
C CYS A 119 -2.91 -4.99 -17.66
N ASP A 120 -3.18 -4.96 -16.36
CA ASP A 120 -4.48 -4.58 -15.81
C ASP A 120 -4.59 -3.05 -15.70
N ALA A 121 -5.56 -2.44 -16.41
CA ALA A 121 -5.81 -1.01 -16.41
C ALA A 121 -6.16 -0.43 -15.02
N ARG A 122 -6.64 -1.26 -14.11
CA ARG A 122 -6.95 -0.85 -12.73
C ARG A 122 -5.68 -0.53 -11.92
N LEU A 123 -4.56 -1.17 -12.27
CA LEU A 123 -3.30 -1.13 -11.52
C LEU A 123 -2.27 -0.13 -12.09
N PHE A 124 -2.56 0.43 -13.27
CA PHE A 124 -1.69 1.43 -13.91
C PHE A 124 -2.32 2.81 -13.83
N THR A 125 -1.55 3.80 -13.41
CA THR A 125 -1.99 5.20 -13.48
C THR A 125 -1.91 5.73 -14.90
N VAL A 126 -2.65 6.79 -15.17
CA VAL A 126 -2.59 7.51 -16.46
C VAL A 126 -1.15 7.96 -16.78
N SER A 127 -0.42 8.41 -15.79
CA SER A 127 0.99 8.84 -15.93
C SER A 127 1.90 7.68 -16.29
N GLN A 128 1.79 6.56 -15.57
CA GLN A 128 2.57 5.34 -15.84
C GLN A 128 2.28 4.78 -17.24
N ALA A 129 0.99 4.67 -17.59
CA ALA A 129 0.59 4.15 -18.90
C ALA A 129 1.10 5.02 -20.06
N ARG A 130 1.04 6.35 -19.92
CA ARG A 130 1.60 7.28 -20.93
C ARG A 130 3.11 7.12 -21.07
N SER A 131 3.82 6.97 -19.97
CA SER A 131 5.26 6.75 -19.97
C SER A 131 5.62 5.40 -20.61
N ALA A 132 4.91 4.33 -20.23
CA ALA A 132 5.12 2.99 -20.76
C ALA A 132 4.82 2.93 -22.27
N ARG A 133 3.68 3.48 -22.72
CA ARG A 133 3.33 3.56 -24.15
C ARG A 133 4.40 4.28 -24.96
N ARG A 134 4.91 5.41 -24.46
CA ARG A 134 5.99 6.16 -25.13
C ARG A 134 7.28 5.35 -25.23
N LYS A 135 7.68 4.67 -24.14
CA LYS A 135 8.91 3.86 -24.12
C LYS A 135 8.81 2.65 -25.06
N LEU A 136 7.74 1.90 -24.99
CA LEU A 136 7.50 0.71 -25.81
C LEU A 136 7.36 1.05 -27.30
N ALA A 137 6.77 2.22 -27.63
CA ALA A 137 6.62 2.68 -29.01
C ALA A 137 7.98 2.92 -29.71
N GLU A 138 9.08 3.18 -28.97
CA GLU A 138 10.44 3.27 -29.53
C GLU A 138 10.87 2.00 -30.27
N LYS A 139 10.27 0.86 -29.94
CA LYS A 139 10.48 -0.44 -30.56
C LYS A 139 9.27 -1.00 -31.31
N ASN A 140 8.26 -0.13 -31.55
CA ASN A 140 6.98 -0.53 -32.15
C ASN A 140 6.30 -1.66 -31.36
N ILE A 141 6.35 -1.59 -30.01
CA ILE A 141 5.66 -2.52 -29.10
C ILE A 141 4.40 -1.82 -28.61
N GLU A 142 3.27 -2.54 -28.62
CA GLU A 142 1.98 -2.04 -28.14
C GLU A 142 1.79 -2.34 -26.65
N LEU A 143 1.17 -1.41 -25.89
CA LEU A 143 0.69 -1.63 -24.53
C LEU A 143 -0.82 -1.79 -24.52
N SER A 144 -1.30 -2.99 -24.22
CA SER A 144 -2.71 -3.34 -24.05
C SER A 144 -3.09 -3.31 -22.57
N LEU A 145 -4.10 -2.49 -22.22
CA LEU A 145 -4.53 -2.26 -20.83
C LEU A 145 -5.89 -2.90 -20.50
N SER A 146 -6.46 -3.70 -21.41
CA SER A 146 -7.79 -4.31 -21.25
C SER A 146 -7.76 -5.77 -20.80
N ASN A 147 -6.64 -6.23 -20.27
CA ASN A 147 -6.41 -7.66 -19.97
C ASN A 147 -6.41 -7.90 -18.45
N TYR A 148 -7.49 -8.47 -17.94
CA TYR A 148 -7.67 -8.79 -16.50
C TYR A 148 -7.36 -10.27 -16.23
N LEU A 149 -6.26 -10.79 -16.76
CA LEU A 149 -5.94 -12.22 -16.77
C LEU A 149 -5.86 -12.86 -15.38
N ILE A 150 -5.50 -12.09 -14.37
CA ILE A 150 -5.39 -12.59 -12.99
C ILE A 150 -6.76 -12.88 -12.37
N ASP A 151 -7.80 -12.16 -12.76
CA ASP A 151 -9.15 -12.33 -12.19
C ASP A 151 -9.67 -13.76 -12.41
N ASP A 152 -9.44 -14.34 -13.58
CA ASP A 152 -9.87 -15.69 -13.94
C ASP A 152 -8.93 -16.79 -13.42
N LEU A 153 -7.66 -16.45 -13.20
CA LEU A 153 -6.63 -17.42 -12.80
C LEU A 153 -6.54 -17.62 -11.29
N TRP A 154 -6.85 -16.59 -10.52
CA TRP A 154 -6.74 -16.63 -9.06
C TRP A 154 -8.07 -17.05 -8.41
N ALA A 155 -8.39 -18.33 -8.49
CA ALA A 155 -9.68 -18.88 -8.05
C ALA A 155 -9.95 -18.71 -6.54
N ASP A 156 -8.89 -18.74 -5.71
CA ASP A 156 -8.94 -18.54 -4.25
C ASP A 156 -8.56 -17.13 -3.82
N ARG A 157 -8.75 -16.13 -4.70
CA ARG A 157 -8.46 -14.73 -4.43
C ARG A 157 -9.21 -14.25 -3.18
N PRO A 158 -8.52 -13.67 -2.19
CA PRO A 158 -9.19 -13.08 -1.04
C PRO A 158 -10.27 -12.08 -1.46
N PRO A 159 -11.43 -12.04 -0.80
CA PRO A 159 -12.42 -11.01 -1.06
C PRO A 159 -11.88 -9.62 -0.71
N LEU A 160 -12.53 -8.56 -1.19
CA LEU A 160 -12.28 -7.23 -0.66
C LEU A 160 -12.60 -7.21 0.85
N PRO A 161 -11.82 -6.50 1.66
CA PRO A 161 -12.06 -6.38 3.11
C PRO A 161 -13.44 -5.80 3.42
N GLY A 162 -14.09 -6.33 4.44
CA GLY A 162 -15.48 -5.99 4.82
C GLY A 162 -15.63 -5.46 6.25
N GLU A 163 -14.55 -5.04 6.92
CA GLU A 163 -14.62 -4.53 8.29
C GLU A 163 -15.28 -3.16 8.36
N GLU A 164 -15.97 -2.90 9.48
CA GLU A 164 -16.64 -1.63 9.70
C GLU A 164 -15.64 -0.46 9.76
N VAL A 165 -16.06 0.68 9.21
CA VAL A 165 -15.35 1.94 9.35
C VAL A 165 -15.84 2.69 10.58
N PHE A 166 -14.97 3.53 11.15
CA PHE A 166 -15.30 4.35 12.30
C PHE A 166 -14.92 5.82 12.08
N GLU A 167 -15.60 6.71 12.78
CA GLU A 167 -15.31 8.13 12.76
C GLU A 167 -14.13 8.46 13.68
N LEU A 168 -13.17 9.23 13.18
CA LEU A 168 -12.18 9.87 14.02
C LEU A 168 -12.79 11.16 14.58
N GLU A 169 -13.03 11.17 15.87
CA GLU A 169 -13.66 12.30 16.55
C GLU A 169 -12.90 13.61 16.35
N GLN A 170 -13.63 14.72 16.38
CA GLN A 170 -13.03 16.05 16.22
C GLN A 170 -11.99 16.38 17.32
N ALA A 171 -12.11 15.76 18.49
CA ALA A 171 -11.11 15.87 19.56
C ALA A 171 -9.71 15.40 19.12
N TYR A 172 -9.64 14.46 18.16
CA TYR A 172 -8.40 13.97 17.58
C TYR A 172 -8.07 14.67 16.26
N ALA A 173 -9.08 14.91 15.41
CA ALA A 173 -8.87 15.50 14.08
C ALA A 173 -8.66 17.03 14.13
N GLY A 174 -9.14 17.71 15.17
CA GLY A 174 -9.02 19.15 15.37
C GLY A 174 -9.80 20.01 14.40
N GLN A 175 -10.38 19.44 13.34
CA GLN A 175 -11.15 20.13 12.31
C GLN A 175 -12.28 19.23 11.82
N SER A 176 -13.47 19.82 11.61
CA SER A 176 -14.61 19.10 11.08
C SER A 176 -14.40 18.67 9.62
N ARG A 177 -15.11 17.63 9.18
CA ARG A 177 -15.11 17.23 7.77
C ARG A 177 -15.69 18.29 6.85
N THR A 178 -16.68 19.04 7.32
CA THR A 178 -17.31 20.14 6.56
C THR A 178 -16.34 21.28 6.32
N ASP A 179 -15.48 21.64 7.28
CA ASP A 179 -14.44 22.65 7.12
C ASP A 179 -13.37 22.18 6.11
N LYS A 180 -12.96 20.91 6.21
CA LYS A 180 -11.99 20.31 5.29
C LYS A 180 -12.53 20.28 3.86
N LEU A 181 -13.79 19.86 3.66
CA LEU A 181 -14.47 19.88 2.36
C LEU A 181 -14.54 21.30 1.80
N THR A 182 -14.89 22.27 2.62
CA THR A 182 -14.93 23.69 2.23
C THR A 182 -13.55 24.19 1.80
N ALA A 183 -12.50 23.84 2.54
CA ALA A 183 -11.13 24.21 2.20
C ALA A 183 -10.68 23.61 0.85
N VAL A 184 -11.05 22.35 0.55
CA VAL A 184 -10.75 21.72 -0.75
C VAL A 184 -11.57 22.37 -1.87
N ARG A 185 -12.89 22.59 -1.66
CA ARG A 185 -13.77 23.25 -2.63
C ARG A 185 -13.26 24.64 -3.02
N SER A 186 -12.73 25.41 -2.07
CA SER A 186 -12.17 26.74 -2.34
C SER A 186 -10.98 26.74 -3.31
N LYS A 187 -10.33 25.56 -3.49
CA LYS A 187 -9.20 25.36 -4.42
C LYS A 187 -9.64 24.73 -5.75
N MET A 188 -10.86 24.23 -5.85
CA MET A 188 -11.41 23.68 -7.08
C MET A 188 -11.66 24.81 -8.10
N LYS A 189 -11.55 24.49 -9.39
CA LYS A 189 -11.76 25.46 -10.48
C LYS A 189 -13.21 25.40 -10.98
N GLY A 190 -13.98 26.45 -10.70
CA GLY A 190 -15.35 26.61 -11.20
C GLY A 190 -16.29 25.50 -10.73
N ASP A 191 -17.29 25.18 -11.56
CA ASP A 191 -18.32 24.16 -11.28
C ASP A 191 -17.86 22.73 -11.59
N SER A 192 -16.58 22.45 -11.50
CA SER A 192 -16.00 21.12 -11.80
C SER A 192 -16.14 20.16 -10.62
N TYR A 193 -16.26 18.86 -10.91
CA TYR A 193 -16.02 17.81 -9.92
C TYR A 193 -14.53 17.59 -9.70
N TYR A 194 -14.17 16.96 -8.57
CA TYR A 194 -12.82 16.48 -8.28
C TYR A 194 -12.87 15.05 -7.78
N LEU A 195 -12.19 14.15 -8.48
CA LEU A 195 -12.11 12.73 -8.11
C LEU A 195 -10.89 12.50 -7.21
N ILE A 196 -11.14 11.91 -6.05
CA ILE A 196 -10.14 11.54 -5.06
C ILE A 196 -10.09 10.02 -5.00
N THR A 197 -8.91 9.47 -5.24
CA THR A 197 -8.66 8.02 -5.27
C THR A 197 -7.76 7.55 -4.14
N ALA A 198 -6.91 8.42 -3.59
CA ALA A 198 -5.99 8.08 -2.51
C ALA A 198 -6.75 7.85 -1.20
N LEU A 199 -6.61 6.66 -0.63
CA LEU A 199 -7.40 6.20 0.53
C LEU A 199 -7.13 7.04 1.79
N ASP A 200 -5.88 7.42 2.02
CA ASP A 200 -5.45 8.24 3.14
C ASP A 200 -5.94 9.70 3.05
N GLU A 201 -6.10 10.22 1.82
CA GLU A 201 -6.69 11.54 1.59
C GLU A 201 -8.20 11.52 1.87
N ILE A 202 -8.90 10.47 1.46
CA ILE A 202 -10.33 10.27 1.75
C ILE A 202 -10.52 10.12 3.27
N ALA A 203 -9.71 9.29 3.91
CA ALA A 203 -9.76 9.06 5.35
C ALA A 203 -9.54 10.37 6.15
N TRP A 204 -8.55 11.19 5.75
CA TRP A 204 -8.30 12.48 6.36
C TRP A 204 -9.43 13.47 6.11
N LEU A 205 -9.92 13.57 4.87
CA LEU A 205 -10.93 14.55 4.47
C LEU A 205 -12.27 14.29 5.15
N LEU A 206 -12.67 13.03 5.30
CA LEU A 206 -13.94 12.62 5.89
C LEU A 206 -13.87 12.36 7.40
N ASN A 207 -12.70 12.47 8.02
CA ASN A 207 -12.44 12.03 9.40
C ASN A 207 -12.88 10.58 9.66
N ILE A 208 -12.54 9.68 8.77
CA ILE A 208 -12.92 8.27 8.85
C ILE A 208 -11.65 7.42 8.92
N ARG A 209 -11.74 6.30 9.64
CA ARG A 209 -10.74 5.25 9.66
C ARG A 209 -11.38 3.91 9.32
N GLY A 210 -10.59 3.00 8.81
CA GLY A 210 -10.99 1.63 8.51
C GLY A 210 -9.82 0.69 8.65
N ASN A 211 -10.01 -0.59 8.35
CA ASN A 211 -9.01 -1.64 8.56
C ASN A 211 -8.79 -2.49 7.30
N ASP A 212 -9.02 -1.90 6.13
CA ASP A 212 -8.95 -2.63 4.86
C ASP A 212 -7.54 -2.96 4.41
N VAL A 213 -6.56 -2.23 4.92
CA VAL A 213 -5.14 -2.40 4.59
C VAL A 213 -4.37 -2.60 5.87
N GLU A 214 -3.58 -3.67 5.92
CA GLU A 214 -2.74 -3.97 7.08
C GLU A 214 -1.86 -2.77 7.44
N CYS A 215 -1.77 -2.44 8.72
CA CYS A 215 -1.01 -1.33 9.27
C CYS A 215 -1.42 0.08 8.79
N ASN A 216 -2.41 0.20 7.92
CA ASN A 216 -2.88 1.48 7.40
C ASN A 216 -4.38 1.66 7.65
N PRO A 217 -4.79 2.61 8.52
CA PRO A 217 -6.18 2.72 8.96
C PRO A 217 -7.08 3.42 7.93
N VAL A 218 -7.21 2.84 6.76
CA VAL A 218 -7.99 3.36 5.63
C VAL A 218 -9.07 2.38 5.20
N ALA A 219 -10.06 2.88 4.46
CA ALA A 219 -11.11 2.08 3.83
C ALA A 219 -11.01 2.19 2.31
N ILE A 220 -11.10 1.06 1.61
CA ILE A 220 -11.13 1.00 0.14
C ILE A 220 -12.37 1.74 -0.34
N SER A 221 -12.17 2.89 -0.99
CA SER A 221 -13.24 3.79 -1.38
C SER A 221 -12.78 4.82 -2.41
N TYR A 222 -13.75 5.46 -3.07
CA TYR A 222 -13.54 6.65 -3.89
C TYR A 222 -14.37 7.81 -3.35
N LEU A 223 -13.94 9.03 -3.59
CA LEU A 223 -14.74 10.21 -3.28
C LEU A 223 -14.83 11.12 -4.50
N LEU A 224 -16.05 11.39 -4.95
CA LEU A 224 -16.34 12.36 -6.00
C LEU A 224 -16.90 13.64 -5.33
N LEU A 225 -16.08 14.68 -5.31
CA LEU A 225 -16.40 15.97 -4.70
C LEU A 225 -16.90 16.94 -5.77
N GLY A 226 -18.13 17.38 -5.62
CA GLY A 226 -18.72 18.45 -6.43
C GLY A 226 -18.73 19.80 -5.68
N PRO A 227 -19.17 20.87 -6.36
CA PRO A 227 -19.25 22.21 -5.76
C PRO A 227 -20.08 22.24 -4.46
N GLU A 228 -21.22 21.55 -4.46
CA GLU A 228 -22.16 21.53 -3.32
C GLU A 228 -22.43 20.10 -2.79
N SER A 229 -21.92 19.06 -3.46
CA SER A 229 -22.17 17.66 -3.13
C SER A 229 -20.87 16.89 -2.88
N ALA A 230 -20.95 15.82 -2.11
CA ALA A 230 -19.90 14.84 -1.98
C ALA A 230 -20.51 13.43 -2.05
N GLN A 231 -19.92 12.54 -2.85
CA GLN A 231 -20.37 11.17 -2.99
C GLN A 231 -19.21 10.24 -2.61
N TRP A 232 -19.39 9.51 -1.51
CA TRP A 232 -18.42 8.55 -1.02
C TRP A 232 -18.80 7.13 -1.45
N PHE A 233 -17.97 6.52 -2.29
CA PHE A 233 -18.18 5.20 -2.88
C PHE A 233 -17.40 4.15 -2.07
N ILE A 234 -18.12 3.37 -1.29
CA ILE A 234 -17.61 2.34 -0.39
C ILE A 234 -18.59 1.17 -0.37
N ASP A 235 -18.14 -0.02 0.07
CA ASP A 235 -19.09 -1.05 0.44
C ASP A 235 -19.99 -0.54 1.58
N SER A 236 -21.26 -0.36 1.29
CA SER A 236 -22.21 0.23 2.23
C SER A 236 -22.44 -0.61 3.48
N ALA A 237 -22.15 -1.92 3.44
CA ALA A 237 -22.24 -2.79 4.60
C ALA A 237 -21.19 -2.45 5.69
N LYS A 238 -20.14 -1.75 5.32
CA LYS A 238 -19.07 -1.30 6.24
C LYS A 238 -19.40 -0.03 7.01
N VAL A 239 -20.44 0.70 6.61
CA VAL A 239 -20.78 2.01 7.18
C VAL A 239 -21.90 1.86 8.18
N PRO A 240 -21.65 2.02 9.50
CA PRO A 240 -22.69 2.01 10.52
C PRO A 240 -23.79 3.05 10.24
N ASP A 241 -25.05 2.73 10.55
CA ASP A 241 -26.18 3.61 10.28
C ASP A 241 -26.03 4.99 10.93
N SER A 242 -25.47 5.06 12.14
CA SER A 242 -25.19 6.33 12.83
C SER A 242 -24.18 7.19 12.08
N LEU A 243 -23.11 6.59 11.57
CA LEU A 243 -22.11 7.29 10.77
C LEU A 243 -22.70 7.73 9.43
N LYS A 244 -23.51 6.89 8.79
CA LYS A 244 -24.19 7.24 7.54
C LYS A 244 -25.11 8.47 7.71
N GLN A 245 -25.89 8.50 8.79
CA GLN A 245 -26.74 9.66 9.11
C GLN A 245 -25.91 10.93 9.36
N SER A 246 -24.78 10.83 10.08
CA SER A 246 -23.87 11.95 10.31
C SER A 246 -23.28 12.47 8.99
N LEU A 247 -22.86 11.57 8.09
CA LEU A 247 -22.34 11.94 6.76
C LEU A 247 -23.40 12.64 5.90
N GLU A 248 -24.63 12.13 5.90
CA GLU A 248 -25.76 12.73 5.17
C GLU A 248 -26.09 14.13 5.66
N GLN A 249 -26.02 14.37 6.98
CA GLN A 249 -26.20 15.72 7.56
C GLN A 249 -25.09 16.70 7.11
N ASP A 250 -23.89 16.19 6.88
CA ASP A 250 -22.74 16.94 6.37
C ASP A 250 -22.73 17.07 4.82
N GLY A 251 -23.80 16.61 4.14
CA GLY A 251 -23.94 16.69 2.69
C GLY A 251 -23.13 15.65 1.93
N ILE A 252 -22.76 14.55 2.58
CA ILE A 252 -21.99 13.43 1.99
C ILE A 252 -22.93 12.23 1.81
N SER A 253 -23.14 11.82 0.57
CA SER A 253 -23.96 10.63 0.26
C SER A 253 -23.09 9.39 0.14
N VAL A 254 -23.42 8.33 0.89
CA VAL A 254 -22.79 7.02 0.78
C VAL A 254 -23.36 6.27 -0.42
N ARG A 255 -22.48 5.72 -1.27
CA ARG A 255 -22.83 5.01 -2.50
C ARG A 255 -22.06 3.67 -2.56
N PRO A 256 -22.59 2.64 -3.22
CA PRO A 256 -21.86 1.39 -3.43
C PRO A 256 -20.54 1.63 -4.17
N TYR A 257 -19.47 0.95 -3.76
CA TYR A 257 -18.12 1.08 -4.34
C TYR A 257 -18.12 0.97 -5.86
N ALA A 258 -18.80 -0.03 -6.41
CA ALA A 258 -18.91 -0.25 -7.86
C ALA A 258 -19.65 0.88 -8.60
N GLY A 259 -20.38 1.74 -7.89
CA GLY A 259 -21.14 2.85 -8.46
C GLY A 259 -20.30 4.01 -9.00
N ILE A 260 -18.99 4.03 -8.72
CA ILE A 260 -18.09 5.11 -9.15
C ILE A 260 -18.08 5.28 -10.68
N ALA A 261 -18.07 4.19 -11.44
CA ALA A 261 -18.03 4.24 -12.89
C ALA A 261 -19.25 4.95 -13.49
N GLU A 262 -20.44 4.65 -12.98
CA GLU A 262 -21.67 5.30 -13.43
C GLU A 262 -21.74 6.76 -12.99
N ALA A 263 -21.34 7.07 -11.74
CA ALA A 263 -21.31 8.44 -11.25
C ALA A 263 -20.34 9.33 -12.06
N LEU A 264 -19.20 8.79 -12.49
CA LEU A 264 -18.26 9.49 -13.37
C LEU A 264 -18.87 9.78 -14.73
N ARG A 265 -19.59 8.82 -15.35
CA ARG A 265 -20.28 9.04 -16.64
C ARG A 265 -21.35 10.12 -16.51
N GLN A 266 -22.15 10.09 -15.42
CA GLN A 266 -23.18 11.08 -15.17
C GLN A 266 -22.60 12.48 -14.95
N ALA A 267 -21.61 12.63 -14.07
CA ALA A 267 -20.93 13.89 -13.82
C ALA A 267 -20.22 14.41 -15.09
N GLY A 268 -19.48 13.53 -15.77
CA GLY A 268 -18.74 13.87 -16.98
C GLY A 268 -19.62 14.22 -18.20
N SER A 269 -20.91 13.85 -18.20
CA SER A 269 -21.83 14.23 -19.28
C SER A 269 -22.07 15.75 -19.37
N SER A 270 -22.07 16.44 -18.23
CA SER A 270 -22.39 17.87 -18.11
C SER A 270 -21.20 18.72 -17.67
N GLN A 271 -20.28 18.18 -16.89
CA GLN A 271 -19.20 18.94 -16.27
C GLN A 271 -17.83 18.29 -16.49
N ARG A 272 -16.76 19.02 -16.15
CA ARG A 272 -15.41 18.50 -16.16
C ARG A 272 -15.04 17.91 -14.80
N ILE A 273 -14.14 16.93 -14.79
CA ILE A 273 -13.69 16.27 -13.60
C ILE A 273 -12.18 16.50 -13.42
N GLY A 274 -11.82 17.13 -12.31
CA GLY A 274 -10.43 17.28 -11.90
C GLY A 274 -9.83 15.94 -11.48
N TYR A 275 -8.61 15.68 -11.90
CA TYR A 275 -7.89 14.43 -11.56
C TYR A 275 -6.39 14.63 -11.50
N GLN A 276 -5.70 13.69 -10.86
CA GLN A 276 -4.26 13.60 -10.82
C GLN A 276 -3.81 12.42 -11.68
N PRO A 277 -3.03 12.63 -12.75
CA PRO A 277 -2.56 11.55 -13.62
C PRO A 277 -1.71 10.50 -12.91
N GLU A 278 -1.07 10.89 -11.80
CA GLU A 278 -0.22 10.05 -10.96
C GLU A 278 -1.01 9.15 -9.99
N ALA A 279 -2.30 9.43 -9.78
CA ALA A 279 -3.17 8.70 -8.84
C ALA A 279 -4.36 8.01 -9.53
N LEU A 280 -4.83 8.53 -10.67
CA LEU A 280 -5.99 7.98 -11.37
C LEU A 280 -5.58 6.77 -12.21
N SER A 281 -6.27 5.63 -11.99
CA SER A 281 -6.11 4.44 -12.84
C SER A 281 -6.60 4.69 -14.27
N VAL A 282 -5.97 4.02 -15.24
CA VAL A 282 -6.40 4.07 -16.64
C VAL A 282 -7.82 3.57 -16.80
N PHE A 283 -8.21 2.54 -16.04
CA PHE A 283 -9.57 2.00 -16.04
C PHE A 283 -10.63 3.09 -15.81
N LEU A 284 -10.47 3.93 -14.81
CA LEU A 284 -11.40 5.03 -14.56
C LEU A 284 -11.26 6.17 -15.57
N TYR A 285 -10.03 6.44 -16.01
CA TYR A 285 -9.78 7.49 -16.98
C TYR A 285 -10.47 7.22 -18.34
N GLU A 286 -10.46 5.97 -18.80
CA GLU A 286 -11.03 5.57 -20.08
C GLU A 286 -12.58 5.50 -20.08
N LEU A 287 -13.23 5.67 -18.91
CA LEU A 287 -14.69 5.78 -18.83
C LEU A 287 -15.25 7.06 -19.48
N LEU A 288 -14.43 8.08 -19.65
CA LEU A 288 -14.82 9.38 -20.19
C LEU A 288 -13.91 9.78 -21.35
N GLU A 289 -14.45 10.58 -22.25
CA GLU A 289 -13.64 11.26 -23.28
C GLU A 289 -12.58 12.16 -22.63
N ALA A 290 -11.39 12.22 -23.25
CA ALA A 290 -10.24 12.95 -22.71
C ALA A 290 -10.55 14.45 -22.41
N GLY A 291 -11.43 15.08 -23.17
CA GLY A 291 -11.84 16.48 -22.96
C GLY A 291 -12.68 16.73 -21.70
N ARG A 292 -13.16 15.67 -21.06
CA ARG A 292 -13.93 15.77 -19.79
C ARG A 292 -13.02 15.82 -18.57
N TRP A 293 -11.77 15.40 -18.70
CA TRP A 293 -10.79 15.40 -17.64
C TRP A 293 -10.00 16.71 -17.59
N VAL A 294 -9.78 17.24 -16.39
CA VAL A 294 -8.91 18.39 -16.15
C VAL A 294 -7.78 17.98 -15.22
N LYS A 295 -6.56 17.97 -15.74
CA LYS A 295 -5.39 17.74 -14.90
C LYS A 295 -5.30 18.82 -13.82
N THR A 296 -5.21 18.40 -12.56
CA THR A 296 -5.02 19.29 -11.41
C THR A 296 -3.80 18.87 -10.60
N SER A 297 -3.26 19.80 -9.81
CA SER A 297 -2.39 19.44 -8.70
C SER A 297 -3.20 18.75 -7.60
N ASN A 298 -2.52 18.04 -6.70
CA ASN A 298 -3.16 17.51 -5.51
C ASN A 298 -3.70 18.64 -4.63
N LEU A 299 -5.01 18.66 -4.37
CA LEU A 299 -5.67 19.70 -3.56
C LEU A 299 -5.69 19.36 -2.07
N ILE A 300 -5.48 18.09 -1.70
CA ILE A 300 -5.64 17.57 -0.34
C ILE A 300 -4.28 17.40 0.35
N ALA A 301 -3.31 16.77 -0.30
CA ALA A 301 -2.02 16.49 0.30
C ALA A 301 -1.34 17.71 0.96
N PRO A 302 -1.34 18.93 0.36
CA PRO A 302 -0.79 20.11 1.01
C PRO A 302 -1.56 20.55 2.25
N LEU A 303 -2.88 20.34 2.30
CA LEU A 303 -3.70 20.63 3.48
C LEU A 303 -3.45 19.62 4.59
N LYS A 304 -3.40 18.32 4.25
CA LYS A 304 -3.11 17.22 5.17
C LYS A 304 -1.70 17.31 5.76
N ALA A 305 -0.71 17.79 5.00
CA ALA A 305 0.68 17.92 5.44
C ALA A 305 0.87 18.97 6.54
N VAL A 306 -0.03 19.96 6.63
CA VAL A 306 0.04 21.03 7.64
C VAL A 306 -0.87 20.68 8.81
N ARG A 307 -0.27 20.15 9.88
CA ARG A 307 -1.00 19.76 11.09
C ARG A 307 -1.56 20.97 11.84
N ASN A 308 -2.80 20.89 12.24
CA ASN A 308 -3.41 21.88 13.13
C ASN A 308 -2.89 21.73 14.59
N THR A 309 -3.31 22.62 15.49
CA THR A 309 -2.83 22.61 16.88
C THR A 309 -3.24 21.35 17.63
N VAL A 310 -4.46 20.87 17.43
CA VAL A 310 -4.99 19.65 18.08
C VAL A 310 -4.21 18.42 17.61
N GLU A 311 -4.02 18.25 16.30
CA GLU A 311 -3.22 17.16 15.74
C GLU A 311 -1.78 17.16 16.27
N LYS A 312 -1.18 18.35 16.49
CA LYS A 312 0.18 18.45 17.07
C LYS A 312 0.25 18.01 18.52
N GLU A 313 -0.72 18.41 19.35
CA GLU A 313 -0.76 18.00 20.75
C GLU A 313 -1.10 16.50 20.87
N ASN A 314 -2.03 16.00 20.09
CA ASN A 314 -2.36 14.58 20.06
C ASN A 314 -1.16 13.73 19.60
N LEU A 315 -0.41 14.16 18.57
CA LEU A 315 0.79 13.44 18.16
C LEU A 315 1.84 13.33 19.28
N LYS A 316 2.00 14.37 20.11
CA LYS A 316 2.87 14.29 21.29
C LYS A 316 2.36 13.24 22.29
N LEU A 317 1.05 13.14 22.48
CA LEU A 317 0.46 12.11 23.33
C LEU A 317 0.69 10.71 22.78
N ALA A 318 0.50 10.50 21.47
CA ALA A 318 0.82 9.23 20.80
C ALA A 318 2.29 8.86 21.02
N MET A 319 3.23 9.80 20.83
CA MET A 319 4.66 9.57 21.06
C MET A 319 4.99 9.24 22.53
N HIS A 320 4.28 9.82 23.51
CA HIS A 320 4.45 9.47 24.93
C HIS A 320 3.96 8.05 25.19
N LYS A 321 2.77 7.67 24.70
CA LYS A 321 2.20 6.33 24.85
C LYS A 321 3.12 5.27 24.24
N ASP A 322 3.62 5.51 23.05
CA ASP A 322 4.54 4.61 22.37
C ASP A 322 5.91 4.54 23.06
N GLY A 323 6.41 5.66 23.55
CA GLY A 323 7.62 5.70 24.37
C GLY A 323 7.51 4.87 25.64
N VAL A 324 6.34 4.85 26.30
CA VAL A 324 6.09 3.96 27.46
C VAL A 324 6.11 2.49 27.04
N ALA A 325 5.51 2.13 25.91
CA ALA A 325 5.52 0.76 25.40
C ALA A 325 6.96 0.28 25.10
N LEU A 326 7.75 1.12 24.42
CA LEU A 326 9.16 0.84 24.13
C LEU A 326 10.01 0.72 25.41
N LEU A 327 9.82 1.60 26.38
CA LEU A 327 10.55 1.53 27.67
C LEU A 327 10.23 0.22 28.40
N ARG A 328 8.97 -0.20 28.39
CA ARG A 328 8.54 -1.48 28.97
C ARG A 328 9.16 -2.67 28.23
N LEU A 329 9.25 -2.60 26.90
CA LEU A 329 9.90 -3.62 26.10
C LEU A 329 11.37 -3.77 26.47
N TYR A 330 12.14 -2.67 26.48
CA TYR A 330 13.57 -2.73 26.80
C TYR A 330 13.78 -3.25 28.22
N ARG A 331 12.98 -2.82 29.17
CA ARG A 331 13.05 -3.34 30.54
C ARG A 331 12.75 -4.84 30.63
N TRP A 332 11.76 -5.30 29.86
CA TRP A 332 11.45 -6.73 29.78
C TRP A 332 12.60 -7.51 29.13
N LEU A 333 13.16 -7.01 28.04
CA LEU A 333 14.27 -7.67 27.32
C LEU A 333 15.52 -7.76 28.19
N GLU A 334 15.92 -6.67 28.87
CA GLU A 334 17.03 -6.65 29.81
C GLU A 334 16.87 -7.71 30.92
N ASN A 335 15.69 -7.78 31.53
CA ASN A 335 15.40 -8.76 32.56
C ASN A 335 15.42 -10.20 32.00
N ALA A 336 14.86 -10.44 30.83
CA ALA A 336 14.87 -11.76 30.21
C ALA A 336 16.29 -12.24 29.93
N LEU A 337 17.13 -11.40 29.34
CA LEU A 337 18.53 -11.72 29.06
C LEU A 337 19.35 -11.93 30.34
N ALA A 338 19.13 -11.12 31.36
CA ALA A 338 19.80 -11.28 32.67
C ALA A 338 19.43 -12.59 33.37
N GLN A 339 18.25 -13.12 33.14
CA GLN A 339 17.79 -14.43 33.63
C GLN A 339 18.21 -15.61 32.73
N GLY A 340 18.98 -15.37 31.67
CA GLY A 340 19.45 -16.39 30.74
C GLY A 340 18.40 -16.83 29.72
N ALA A 341 17.27 -16.10 29.58
CA ALA A 341 16.33 -16.32 28.49
C ALA A 341 16.92 -15.80 27.17
N ALA A 342 16.50 -16.39 26.07
CA ALA A 342 16.92 -16.02 24.72
C ALA A 342 15.68 -15.86 23.83
N PRO A 343 14.90 -14.76 23.99
CA PRO A 343 13.75 -14.52 23.16
C PRO A 343 14.16 -14.40 21.69
N THR A 344 13.26 -14.75 20.78
CA THR A 344 13.46 -14.55 19.34
C THR A 344 13.11 -13.12 18.93
N GLU A 345 13.62 -12.68 17.78
CA GLU A 345 13.23 -11.40 17.17
C GLU A 345 11.71 -11.30 17.01
N PHE A 346 11.06 -12.38 16.60
CA PHE A 346 9.60 -12.46 16.47
C PHE A 346 8.89 -12.24 17.82
N GLU A 347 9.33 -12.95 18.88
CA GLU A 347 8.78 -12.78 20.25
C GLU A 347 8.94 -11.37 20.80
N VAL A 348 10.03 -10.67 20.43
CA VAL A 348 10.24 -9.26 20.80
C VAL A 348 9.22 -8.35 20.10
N GLY A 349 8.95 -8.56 18.81
CA GLY A 349 7.93 -7.82 18.06
C GLY A 349 6.54 -8.01 18.68
N GLU A 350 6.12 -9.26 18.91
CA GLU A 350 4.85 -9.58 19.55
C GLU A 350 4.73 -8.97 20.96
N LYS A 351 5.83 -8.96 21.70
CA LYS A 351 5.84 -8.36 23.04
C LYS A 351 5.63 -6.85 23.01
N LEU A 352 6.22 -6.17 22.01
CA LEU A 352 6.03 -4.74 21.82
C LEU A 352 4.59 -4.42 21.44
N ALA A 353 4.01 -5.16 20.48
CA ALA A 353 2.61 -5.02 20.10
C ALA A 353 1.68 -5.19 21.31
N GLY A 354 1.97 -6.17 22.19
CA GLY A 354 1.25 -6.34 23.45
C GLY A 354 1.34 -5.14 24.40
N PHE A 355 2.52 -4.51 24.55
CA PHE A 355 2.67 -3.31 25.39
C PHE A 355 2.01 -2.07 24.79
N ARG A 356 1.94 -1.96 23.46
CA ARG A 356 1.19 -0.93 22.76
C ARG A 356 -0.31 -1.11 22.93
N ALA A 357 -0.80 -2.36 22.85
CA ALA A 357 -2.22 -2.68 23.04
C ALA A 357 -2.76 -2.31 24.44
N GLU A 358 -1.88 -2.17 25.44
CA GLU A 358 -2.26 -1.68 26.76
C GLU A 358 -2.39 -0.14 26.83
N GLN A 359 -2.00 0.59 25.78
CA GLN A 359 -2.12 2.03 25.72
C GLN A 359 -3.50 2.44 25.17
N GLU A 360 -4.09 3.47 25.79
CA GLU A 360 -5.39 3.99 25.39
C GLU A 360 -5.38 4.49 23.94
N GLY A 361 -6.41 4.11 23.16
CA GLY A 361 -6.58 4.55 21.80
C GLY A 361 -5.69 3.86 20.76
N TYR A 362 -4.89 2.86 21.16
CA TYR A 362 -4.17 2.01 20.20
C TYR A 362 -5.14 1.09 19.46
N PHE A 363 -4.94 0.95 18.15
CA PHE A 363 -5.76 0.06 17.31
C PHE A 363 -4.98 -0.72 16.24
N GLY A 364 -3.66 -0.69 16.28
CA GLY A 364 -2.82 -1.51 15.41
C GLY A 364 -1.39 -0.99 15.28
N GLU A 365 -0.55 -1.74 14.62
CA GLU A 365 0.80 -1.30 14.27
C GLU A 365 0.75 -0.38 13.04
N SER A 366 1.71 0.57 12.93
CA SER A 366 1.81 1.48 11.77
C SER A 366 2.56 0.84 10.59
N PHE A 367 3.35 -0.19 10.86
CA PHE A 367 4.00 -1.09 9.91
C PHE A 367 4.46 -2.34 10.67
N PRO A 368 4.70 -3.48 9.99
CA PRO A 368 5.23 -4.67 10.63
C PRO A 368 6.56 -4.38 11.32
N ALA A 369 6.64 -4.66 12.62
CA ALA A 369 7.84 -4.33 13.39
C ALA A 369 9.08 -5.03 12.82
N ILE A 370 10.14 -4.27 12.60
CA ILE A 370 11.45 -4.76 12.18
C ILE A 370 12.29 -4.96 13.44
N VAL A 371 12.55 -6.20 13.77
CA VAL A 371 13.39 -6.58 14.92
C VAL A 371 14.59 -7.33 14.36
N GLY A 372 15.69 -6.62 14.11
CA GLY A 372 16.88 -7.16 13.48
C GLY A 372 18.02 -7.33 14.47
N TYR A 373 18.34 -8.58 14.85
CA TYR A 373 19.45 -8.91 15.72
C TYR A 373 20.69 -9.24 14.91
N ALA A 374 21.84 -8.68 15.31
CA ALA A 374 23.15 -8.91 14.68
C ALA A 374 23.08 -8.68 13.14
N GLY A 375 23.39 -9.68 12.33
CA GLY A 375 23.38 -9.58 10.86
C GLY A 375 22.04 -9.24 10.24
N ASN A 376 20.92 -9.60 10.88
CA ASN A 376 19.57 -9.26 10.40
C ASN A 376 19.27 -7.75 10.48
N GLY A 377 19.94 -7.02 11.39
CA GLY A 377 19.84 -5.56 11.47
C GLY A 377 20.38 -4.81 10.23
N ALA A 378 21.14 -5.48 9.36
CA ALA A 378 21.60 -4.91 8.09
C ALA A 378 20.58 -5.05 6.94
N ILE A 379 19.49 -5.78 7.14
CA ILE A 379 18.43 -5.96 6.13
C ILE A 379 17.37 -4.90 6.35
N VAL A 380 17.27 -3.93 5.44
CA VAL A 380 16.45 -2.70 5.60
C VAL A 380 14.99 -3.01 5.92
N HIS A 381 14.35 -3.93 5.20
CA HIS A 381 12.97 -4.35 5.45
C HIS A 381 12.93 -5.81 5.94
N TYR A 382 13.69 -6.08 7.02
CA TYR A 382 13.70 -7.39 7.63
C TYR A 382 12.35 -7.73 8.26
N GLY A 383 11.82 -8.91 7.96
CA GLY A 383 10.61 -9.46 8.60
C GLY A 383 10.99 -10.71 9.40
N ALA A 384 10.89 -10.64 10.71
CA ALA A 384 11.09 -11.79 11.57
C ALA A 384 9.90 -12.75 11.46
N GLU A 385 10.12 -14.00 11.06
CA GLU A 385 9.09 -15.05 11.03
C GLU A 385 9.30 -16.01 12.23
N ALA A 386 8.22 -16.50 12.79
CA ALA A 386 8.25 -17.36 14.00
C ALA A 386 9.19 -18.56 13.87
N ASP A 387 9.28 -19.15 12.65
CA ASP A 387 10.06 -20.36 12.38
C ASP A 387 11.56 -20.10 12.15
N THR A 388 11.93 -18.87 11.75
CA THR A 388 13.28 -18.53 11.27
C THR A 388 13.96 -17.41 12.06
N ALA A 389 13.21 -16.71 12.92
CA ALA A 389 13.72 -15.60 13.71
C ALA A 389 14.91 -15.98 14.61
N ALA A 390 15.94 -15.15 14.62
CA ALA A 390 17.14 -15.38 15.41
C ALA A 390 16.84 -15.28 16.92
N ARG A 391 17.53 -16.07 17.72
CA ARG A 391 17.51 -15.97 19.19
C ARG A 391 18.44 -14.88 19.65
N ILE A 392 17.91 -13.92 20.37
CA ILE A 392 18.64 -12.77 20.90
C ILE A 392 19.46 -13.20 22.13
N ARG A 393 20.72 -12.78 22.17
CA ARG A 393 21.66 -13.04 23.25
C ARG A 393 22.18 -11.73 23.86
N PRO A 394 22.79 -11.74 25.08
CA PRO A 394 23.34 -10.53 25.69
C PRO A 394 24.67 -10.11 25.06
N GLU A 395 24.70 -9.99 23.73
CA GLU A 395 25.86 -9.58 22.92
C GLU A 395 25.40 -8.94 21.61
N GLY A 396 26.22 -8.11 21.00
CA GLY A 396 25.97 -7.49 19.71
C GLY A 396 24.94 -6.39 19.76
N LEU A 397 24.32 -6.12 18.59
CA LEU A 397 23.35 -5.04 18.39
C LEU A 397 21.95 -5.61 18.10
N LEU A 398 20.94 -4.92 18.58
CA LEU A 398 19.55 -5.08 18.17
C LEU A 398 19.07 -3.79 17.55
N LEU A 399 18.66 -3.85 16.28
CA LEU A 399 17.90 -2.81 15.62
C LEU A 399 16.41 -3.11 15.83
N LEU A 400 15.67 -2.12 16.31
CA LEU A 400 14.22 -2.16 16.46
C LEU A 400 13.63 -0.96 15.75
N ASP A 401 12.87 -1.21 14.68
CA ASP A 401 12.11 -0.22 13.96
C ASP A 401 10.63 -0.60 13.98
N SER A 402 9.79 0.28 14.50
CA SER A 402 8.40 -0.05 14.80
C SER A 402 7.57 1.19 15.07
N GLY A 403 6.27 1.07 14.94
CA GLY A 403 5.34 2.15 15.23
C GLY A 403 3.94 1.66 15.54
N GLY A 404 3.09 2.53 16.05
CA GLY A 404 1.71 2.23 16.38
C GLY A 404 0.73 3.24 15.80
N GLN A 405 -0.47 2.75 15.51
CA GLN A 405 -1.64 3.56 15.17
C GLN A 405 -2.43 3.82 16.44
N TYR A 406 -2.58 5.08 16.79
CA TYR A 406 -3.38 5.55 17.92
C TYR A 406 -4.44 6.53 17.40
N GLN A 407 -5.54 6.69 18.13
CA GLN A 407 -6.51 7.76 17.82
C GLN A 407 -5.84 9.14 17.84
N ASP A 408 -4.83 9.31 18.68
CA ASP A 408 -4.02 10.54 18.78
C ASP A 408 -3.09 10.77 17.58
N GLY A 409 -2.66 9.70 16.89
CA GLY A 409 -1.75 9.80 15.75
C GLY A 409 -0.96 8.52 15.48
N THR A 410 -0.11 8.60 14.49
CA THR A 410 0.76 7.49 14.06
C THR A 410 2.17 7.74 14.56
N THR A 411 2.83 6.69 15.10
CA THR A 411 4.24 6.73 15.50
C THR A 411 5.10 5.89 14.57
N ASP A 412 6.38 6.23 14.52
CA ASP A 412 7.43 5.57 13.77
C ASP A 412 8.75 5.85 14.50
N ILE A 413 9.36 4.83 15.08
CA ILE A 413 10.51 4.98 15.98
C ILE A 413 11.53 3.88 15.72
N THR A 414 12.71 4.26 15.27
CA THR A 414 13.84 3.34 15.13
C THR A 414 14.86 3.55 16.25
N ARG A 415 15.35 2.46 16.84
CA ARG A 415 16.46 2.45 17.81
C ARG A 415 17.38 1.27 17.55
N THR A 416 18.69 1.53 17.61
CA THR A 416 19.72 0.49 17.68
C THR A 416 20.32 0.50 19.06
N VAL A 417 20.30 -0.64 19.74
CA VAL A 417 20.79 -0.77 21.12
C VAL A 417 21.85 -1.88 21.22
N ALA A 418 22.86 -1.66 22.04
CA ALA A 418 23.84 -2.68 22.39
C ALA A 418 23.26 -3.60 23.47
N LEU A 419 23.31 -4.90 23.26
CA LEU A 419 22.83 -5.93 24.20
C LEU A 419 23.97 -6.45 25.13
N GLY A 420 25.18 -5.98 24.93
CA GLY A 420 26.37 -6.32 25.68
C GLY A 420 27.57 -5.46 25.26
N PRO A 421 28.80 -5.83 25.63
CA PRO A 421 29.98 -5.12 25.16
C PRO A 421 30.08 -5.11 23.63
N VAL A 422 30.35 -3.94 23.05
CA VAL A 422 30.58 -3.73 21.62
C VAL A 422 31.96 -3.12 21.40
N SER A 423 32.53 -3.30 20.19
CA SER A 423 33.80 -2.71 19.82
C SER A 423 33.71 -1.18 19.69
N GLU A 424 34.86 -0.48 19.73
CA GLU A 424 34.91 0.96 19.50
C GLU A 424 34.42 1.31 18.07
N GLU A 425 34.74 0.49 17.07
CA GLU A 425 34.25 0.64 15.69
C GLU A 425 32.71 0.67 15.58
N VAL A 426 32.03 -0.04 16.47
CA VAL A 426 30.54 -0.07 16.49
C VAL A 426 29.97 1.14 17.24
N LYS A 427 30.75 1.81 18.08
CA LYS A 427 30.31 3.00 18.82
C LYS A 427 30.44 4.27 18.01
N ASP A 428 31.39 4.33 17.07
CA ASP A 428 31.66 5.45 16.17
C ASP A 428 30.66 5.49 14.99
#